data_dc080c56132157d40da230bfe6f8d4f8
#
_entry.id   dc080c56132157d40da230bfe6f8d4f8
#
_cell.length_a   1.000
_cell.length_b   1.000
_cell.length_c   1.000
_cell.angle_alpha   90.00
_cell.angle_beta   90.00
_cell.angle_gamma   90.00
#
_symmetry.space_group_name_H-M   'P 1'
#
loop_
_entity.id
_entity.type
_entity.pdbx_description
1 polymer ?
#
loop_
_entity_poly.entity_id
_entity_poly.type
_entity_poly.pdbx_seq_one_letter_code
_entity_poly.pdbx_strand_id
1 'polypeptide(L)'
;MFHQTMITTIETRLRLEPQQEHLLHACVEMWSSFYRTTWRLFNNHHCSEKQIYDRLMADGALNSHQVKSLINKVKGEHAKLKALTKTQLIQQQNKASLVEKFIAKLKQELSAGNAKIAGLKQKKTNHHSQIHLLQADIKKKRLLLHAKMLKFQRITKRIHIMGERLSRNTFKLCFGSRDLFRQQPGFHTDAYRLTKEQKVYDSKEQWLDDWKKARNNILYSVGDKNKPQGNAELQYYPETKTLRVRLVEHVYQQRL
;
A
#
# COMPACT_ATOMS: atom_id res chain seq x y z
N MET A 1 -6.54 -26.71 -23.71
CA MET A 1 -7.39 -25.48 -23.80
C MET A 1 -7.52 -24.90 -22.42
N PHE A 2 -6.86 -23.79 -22.15
CA PHE A 2 -7.02 -23.05 -20.87
C PHE A 2 -8.26 -22.18 -21.01
N HIS A 3 -9.33 -22.50 -20.28
CA HIS A 3 -10.45 -21.58 -20.11
C HIS A 3 -9.97 -20.36 -19.33
N GLN A 4 -9.67 -19.26 -19.99
CA GLN A 4 -9.58 -17.97 -19.36
C GLN A 4 -10.96 -17.63 -18.80
N THR A 5 -11.11 -17.73 -17.48
CA THR A 5 -12.27 -17.16 -16.78
C THR A 5 -12.20 -15.65 -16.91
N MET A 6 -13.00 -15.07 -17.80
CA MET A 6 -13.18 -13.62 -17.87
C MET A 6 -13.87 -13.16 -16.59
N ILE A 7 -13.15 -12.38 -15.77
CA ILE A 7 -13.73 -11.69 -14.63
C ILE A 7 -14.34 -10.38 -15.17
N THR A 8 -15.66 -10.31 -15.18
CA THR A 8 -16.39 -9.11 -15.56
C THR A 8 -16.79 -8.36 -14.29
N THR A 9 -16.39 -7.11 -14.18
CA THR A 9 -16.85 -6.20 -13.12
C THR A 9 -18.00 -5.37 -13.68
N ILE A 10 -19.14 -5.40 -13.02
CA ILE A 10 -20.31 -4.58 -13.36
C ILE A 10 -20.42 -3.51 -12.26
N GLU A 11 -20.35 -2.25 -12.67
CA GLU A 11 -20.60 -1.11 -11.78
C GLU A 11 -22.02 -0.62 -12.03
N THR A 12 -22.78 -0.39 -10.96
CA THR A 12 -24.13 0.18 -11.01
C THR A 12 -24.33 1.22 -9.92
N ARG A 13 -25.16 2.21 -10.19
CA ARG A 13 -25.60 3.19 -9.19
C ARG A 13 -26.93 2.74 -8.61
N LEU A 14 -26.97 2.61 -7.29
CA LEU A 14 -28.22 2.34 -6.58
C LEU A 14 -28.99 3.65 -6.41
N ARG A 15 -30.30 3.58 -6.67
CA ARG A 15 -31.24 4.64 -6.29
C ARG A 15 -31.93 4.17 -5.02
N LEU A 16 -31.63 4.82 -3.92
CA LEU A 16 -32.11 4.46 -2.59
C LEU A 16 -32.99 5.59 -2.04
N GLU A 17 -34.01 5.22 -1.32
CA GLU A 17 -34.76 6.13 -0.45
C GLU A 17 -33.84 6.59 0.70
N PRO A 18 -34.03 7.81 1.27
CA PRO A 18 -33.16 8.35 2.29
C PRO A 18 -32.96 7.43 3.51
N GLN A 19 -34.00 6.71 3.92
CA GLN A 19 -33.90 5.74 5.01
C GLN A 19 -33.05 4.52 4.63
N GLN A 20 -33.17 4.01 3.41
CA GLN A 20 -32.36 2.91 2.88
C GLN A 20 -30.90 3.32 2.75
N GLU A 21 -30.64 4.54 2.30
CA GLU A 21 -29.29 5.10 2.21
C GLU A 21 -28.65 5.18 3.58
N HIS A 22 -29.36 5.71 4.58
CA HIS A 22 -28.86 5.80 5.95
C HIS A 22 -28.51 4.40 6.53
N LEU A 23 -29.37 3.43 6.33
CA LEU A 23 -29.14 2.06 6.76
C LEU A 23 -27.94 1.43 6.08
N LEU A 24 -27.82 1.61 4.76
CA LEU A 24 -26.70 1.09 4.01
C LEU A 24 -25.39 1.71 4.51
N HIS A 25 -25.36 3.00 4.73
CA HIS A 25 -24.19 3.70 5.30
C HIS A 25 -23.81 3.15 6.69
N ALA A 26 -24.76 2.97 7.59
CA ALA A 26 -24.51 2.39 8.90
C ALA A 26 -23.91 0.97 8.81
N CYS A 27 -24.43 0.15 7.89
CA CYS A 27 -23.91 -1.20 7.66
C CYS A 27 -22.49 -1.18 7.07
N VAL A 28 -22.22 -0.31 6.12
CA VAL A 28 -20.90 -0.16 5.52
C VAL A 28 -19.87 0.32 6.54
N GLU A 29 -20.22 1.23 7.41
CA GLU A 29 -19.37 1.68 8.52
C GLU A 29 -19.04 0.56 9.50
N MET A 30 -20.06 -0.16 9.93
CA MET A 30 -19.90 -1.31 10.81
C MET A 30 -19.01 -2.37 10.17
N TRP A 31 -19.29 -2.76 8.92
CA TRP A 31 -18.50 -3.72 8.17
C TRP A 31 -17.04 -3.29 8.03
N SER A 32 -16.82 -2.04 7.72
CA SER A 32 -15.48 -1.45 7.63
C SER A 32 -14.75 -1.47 8.96
N SER A 33 -15.47 -1.29 10.08
CA SER A 33 -14.92 -1.42 11.43
C SER A 33 -14.47 -2.84 11.73
N PHE A 34 -15.34 -3.83 11.47
CA PHE A 34 -15.00 -5.25 11.63
C PHE A 34 -13.84 -5.67 10.72
N TYR A 35 -13.79 -5.18 9.50
CA TYR A 35 -12.67 -5.45 8.60
C TYR A 35 -11.33 -4.95 9.17
N ARG A 36 -11.29 -3.73 9.72
CA ARG A 36 -10.08 -3.19 10.38
C ARG A 36 -9.71 -3.99 11.61
N THR A 37 -10.69 -4.40 12.42
CA THR A 37 -10.48 -5.23 13.60
C THR A 37 -9.93 -6.60 13.22
N THR A 38 -10.54 -7.27 12.22
CA THR A 38 -10.07 -8.55 11.68
C THR A 38 -8.64 -8.45 11.15
N TRP A 39 -8.34 -7.39 10.39
CA TRP A 39 -6.99 -7.13 9.90
C TRP A 39 -5.99 -7.00 11.06
N ARG A 40 -6.31 -6.23 12.10
CA ARG A 40 -5.44 -6.05 13.27
C ARG A 40 -5.19 -7.37 14.00
N LEU A 41 -6.21 -8.15 14.22
CA LEU A 41 -6.09 -9.47 14.86
C LEU A 41 -5.22 -10.42 14.05
N PHE A 42 -5.42 -10.48 12.75
CA PHE A 42 -4.68 -11.37 11.86
C PHE A 42 -3.23 -10.92 11.65
N ASN A 43 -3.04 -9.64 11.31
CA ASN A 43 -1.74 -9.11 10.89
C ASN A 43 -0.84 -8.72 12.06
N ASN A 44 -1.38 -8.14 13.14
CA ASN A 44 -0.57 -7.61 14.23
C ASN A 44 -0.50 -8.55 15.43
N HIS A 45 -1.59 -9.25 15.72
CA HIS A 45 -1.67 -10.16 16.87
C HIS A 45 -1.47 -11.62 16.48
N HIS A 46 -1.37 -11.91 15.17
CA HIS A 46 -1.18 -13.27 14.65
C HIS A 46 -2.18 -14.30 15.15
N CYS A 47 -3.43 -13.84 15.43
CA CYS A 47 -4.51 -14.72 15.87
C CYS A 47 -4.83 -15.74 14.77
N SER A 48 -5.13 -16.97 15.19
CA SER A 48 -5.65 -17.99 14.29
C SER A 48 -7.03 -17.65 13.76
N GLU A 49 -7.42 -18.24 12.65
CA GLU A 49 -8.77 -18.03 12.08
C GLU A 49 -9.87 -18.35 13.07
N LYS A 50 -9.70 -19.42 13.85
CA LYS A 50 -10.66 -19.80 14.90
C LYS A 50 -10.77 -18.73 15.98
N GLN A 51 -9.66 -18.22 16.50
CA GLN A 51 -9.68 -17.16 17.51
C GLN A 51 -10.32 -15.88 16.99
N ILE A 52 -10.09 -15.52 15.75
CA ILE A 52 -10.73 -14.36 15.11
C ILE A 52 -12.23 -14.61 14.96
N TYR A 53 -12.59 -15.80 14.48
CA TYR A 53 -13.99 -16.19 14.31
C TYR A 53 -14.75 -16.13 15.63
N ASP A 54 -14.25 -16.80 16.67
CA ASP A 54 -14.88 -16.86 17.99
C ASP A 54 -15.06 -15.44 18.57
N ARG A 55 -14.06 -14.59 18.44
CA ARG A 55 -14.11 -13.20 18.93
C ARG A 55 -15.14 -12.34 18.20
N LEU A 56 -15.23 -12.45 16.87
CA LEU A 56 -16.19 -11.68 16.09
C LEU A 56 -17.62 -12.20 16.27
N MET A 57 -17.78 -13.50 16.49
CA MET A 57 -19.10 -14.08 16.80
C MET A 57 -19.59 -13.70 18.19
N ALA A 58 -18.69 -13.54 19.16
CA ALA A 58 -19.05 -13.11 20.52
C ALA A 58 -19.65 -11.69 20.55
N ASP A 59 -19.30 -10.82 19.63
CA ASP A 59 -19.89 -9.48 19.49
C ASP A 59 -21.36 -9.52 19.03
N GLY A 60 -21.82 -10.64 18.45
CA GLY A 60 -23.22 -10.86 18.03
C GLY A 60 -23.68 -9.99 16.84
N ALA A 61 -22.88 -9.06 16.39
CA ALA A 61 -23.24 -8.10 15.34
C ALA A 61 -23.15 -8.66 13.91
N LEU A 62 -22.48 -9.79 13.73
CA LEU A 62 -22.28 -10.44 12.43
C LEU A 62 -22.72 -11.90 12.48
N ASN A 63 -23.26 -12.39 11.39
CA ASN A 63 -23.53 -13.82 11.26
C ASN A 63 -22.26 -14.61 10.85
N SER A 64 -22.31 -15.94 11.01
CA SER A 64 -21.19 -16.85 10.69
C SER A 64 -20.65 -16.68 9.27
N HIS A 65 -21.52 -16.47 8.28
CA HIS A 65 -21.12 -16.28 6.89
C HIS A 65 -20.36 -14.98 6.69
N GLN A 66 -20.83 -13.91 7.30
CA GLN A 66 -20.20 -12.59 7.26
C GLN A 66 -18.82 -12.60 7.91
N VAL A 67 -18.68 -13.25 9.07
CA VAL A 67 -17.40 -13.42 9.74
C VAL A 67 -16.41 -14.20 8.87
N LYS A 68 -16.83 -15.32 8.27
CA LYS A 68 -15.99 -16.09 7.34
C LYS A 68 -15.59 -15.26 6.13
N SER A 69 -16.50 -14.46 5.57
CA SER A 69 -16.21 -13.56 4.44
C SER A 69 -15.15 -12.53 4.80
N LEU A 70 -15.21 -11.93 6.00
CA LEU A 70 -14.20 -10.99 6.48
C LEU A 70 -12.82 -11.65 6.65
N ILE A 71 -12.78 -12.83 7.26
CA ILE A 71 -11.53 -13.58 7.44
C ILE A 71 -10.89 -13.89 6.07
N ASN A 72 -11.68 -14.38 5.11
CA ASN A 72 -11.20 -14.69 3.77
C ASN A 72 -10.70 -13.45 3.04
N LYS A 73 -11.40 -12.31 3.16
CA LYS A 73 -10.97 -11.02 2.60
C LYS A 73 -9.62 -10.60 3.16
N VAL A 74 -9.46 -10.65 4.48
CA VAL A 74 -8.21 -10.30 5.17
C VAL A 74 -7.06 -11.20 4.72
N LYS A 75 -7.29 -12.51 4.67
CA LYS A 75 -6.28 -13.48 4.20
C LYS A 75 -5.84 -13.19 2.76
N GLY A 76 -6.78 -12.92 1.88
CA GLY A 76 -6.49 -12.58 0.48
C GLY A 76 -5.65 -11.32 0.35
N GLU A 77 -6.03 -10.24 1.04
CA GLU A 77 -5.26 -9.00 1.03
C GLU A 77 -3.87 -9.15 1.66
N HIS A 78 -3.77 -9.91 2.75
CA HIS A 78 -2.48 -10.19 3.40
C HIS A 78 -1.54 -10.98 2.47
N ALA A 79 -2.05 -12.03 1.81
CA ALA A 79 -1.29 -12.82 0.84
C ALA A 79 -0.83 -11.95 -0.35
N LYS A 80 -1.70 -11.09 -0.86
CA LYS A 80 -1.38 -10.12 -1.92
C LYS A 80 -0.28 -9.15 -1.51
N LEU A 81 -0.35 -8.58 -0.31
CA LEU A 81 0.68 -7.67 0.19
C LEU A 81 2.01 -8.38 0.42
N LYS A 82 1.98 -9.63 0.90
CA LYS A 82 3.17 -10.47 1.05
C LYS A 82 3.85 -10.72 -0.29
N ALA A 83 3.10 -11.13 -1.31
CA ALA A 83 3.61 -11.36 -2.66
C ALA A 83 4.20 -10.08 -3.28
N LEU A 84 3.47 -8.96 -3.17
CA LEU A 84 3.93 -7.66 -3.65
C LEU A 84 5.22 -7.21 -2.96
N THR A 85 5.32 -7.41 -1.64
CA THR A 85 6.52 -7.04 -0.86
C THR A 85 7.72 -7.88 -1.30
N LYS A 86 7.54 -9.20 -1.56
CA LYS A 86 8.60 -10.05 -2.10
C LYS A 86 9.10 -9.56 -3.47
N THR A 87 8.19 -9.26 -4.38
CA THR A 87 8.54 -8.74 -5.71
C THR A 87 9.28 -7.41 -5.61
N GLN A 88 8.80 -6.50 -4.77
CA GLN A 88 9.46 -5.21 -4.55
C GLN A 88 10.84 -5.37 -3.91
N LEU A 89 11.02 -6.32 -2.99
CA LEU A 89 12.31 -6.62 -2.38
C LEU A 89 13.34 -7.03 -3.43
N ILE A 90 13.00 -7.98 -4.30
CA ILE A 90 13.87 -8.42 -5.41
C ILE A 90 14.23 -7.26 -6.32
N GLN A 91 13.25 -6.42 -6.69
CA GLN A 91 13.50 -5.24 -7.51
C GLN A 91 14.46 -4.25 -6.84
N GLN A 92 14.35 -4.03 -5.54
CA GLN A 92 15.26 -3.15 -4.82
C GLN A 92 16.66 -3.75 -4.67
N GLN A 93 16.79 -5.04 -4.46
CA GLN A 93 18.08 -5.75 -4.44
C GLN A 93 18.81 -5.61 -5.79
N ASN A 94 18.10 -5.81 -6.90
CA ASN A 94 18.67 -5.62 -8.23
C ASN A 94 19.12 -4.17 -8.45
N LYS A 95 18.32 -3.19 -8.03
CA LYS A 95 18.70 -1.76 -8.08
C LYS A 95 19.90 -1.45 -7.21
N ALA A 96 20.01 -2.06 -6.03
CA ALA A 96 21.16 -1.90 -5.13
C ALA A 96 22.44 -2.39 -5.81
N SER A 97 22.42 -3.62 -6.36
CA SER A 97 23.57 -4.21 -7.08
C SER A 97 24.05 -3.34 -8.25
N LEU A 98 23.11 -2.78 -9.05
CA LEU A 98 23.50 -1.88 -10.14
C LEU A 98 24.16 -0.59 -9.65
N VAL A 99 23.63 0.01 -8.57
CA VAL A 99 24.20 1.23 -7.98
C VAL A 99 25.56 0.95 -7.36
N GLU A 100 25.72 -0.19 -6.71
CA GLU A 100 26.98 -0.64 -6.11
C GLU A 100 28.09 -0.82 -7.16
N LYS A 101 27.79 -1.50 -8.27
CA LYS A 101 28.71 -1.65 -9.42
C LYS A 101 29.13 -0.28 -9.96
N PHE A 102 28.20 0.66 -10.07
CA PHE A 102 28.51 2.01 -10.53
C PHE A 102 29.40 2.79 -9.53
N ILE A 103 29.15 2.64 -8.23
CA ILE A 103 29.99 3.21 -7.16
C ILE A 103 31.41 2.64 -7.23
N ALA A 104 31.56 1.33 -7.43
CA ALA A 104 32.87 0.69 -7.57
C ALA A 104 33.66 1.26 -8.77
N LYS A 105 32.99 1.38 -9.92
CA LYS A 105 33.58 1.98 -11.12
C LYS A 105 34.03 3.42 -10.87
N LEU A 106 33.20 4.27 -10.27
CA LEU A 106 33.59 5.65 -9.96
C LEU A 106 34.78 5.73 -9.00
N LYS A 107 34.84 4.85 -7.98
CA LYS A 107 35.99 4.79 -7.07
C LYS A 107 37.28 4.44 -7.81
N GLN A 108 37.22 3.48 -8.73
CA GLN A 108 38.36 3.09 -9.58
C GLN A 108 38.81 4.24 -10.47
N GLU A 109 37.89 4.94 -11.14
CA GLU A 109 38.18 6.09 -11.99
C GLU A 109 38.79 7.25 -11.17
N LEU A 110 38.32 7.50 -9.95
CA LEU A 110 38.88 8.50 -9.06
C LEU A 110 40.31 8.14 -8.65
N SER A 111 40.57 6.88 -8.31
CA SER A 111 41.91 6.40 -7.98
C SER A 111 42.87 6.58 -9.16
N ALA A 112 42.46 6.16 -10.35
CA ALA A 112 43.23 6.33 -11.57
C ALA A 112 43.52 7.82 -11.92
N GLY A 113 42.51 8.68 -11.75
CA GLY A 113 42.66 10.12 -11.94
C GLY A 113 43.66 10.76 -10.99
N ASN A 114 43.60 10.37 -9.70
CA ASN A 114 44.57 10.85 -8.69
C ASN A 114 46.00 10.38 -9.00
N ALA A 115 46.16 9.12 -9.41
CA ALA A 115 47.48 8.59 -9.83
C ALA A 115 48.06 9.34 -11.04
N LYS A 116 47.21 9.66 -12.03
CA LYS A 116 47.64 10.48 -13.19
C LYS A 116 48.12 11.87 -12.76
N ILE A 117 47.40 12.54 -11.87
CA ILE A 117 47.83 13.85 -11.35
C ILE A 117 49.16 13.74 -10.64
N ALA A 118 49.34 12.72 -9.80
CA ALA A 118 50.60 12.48 -9.09
C ALA A 118 51.76 12.29 -10.07
N GLY A 119 51.60 11.49 -11.13
CA GLY A 119 52.61 11.28 -12.16
C GLY A 119 52.94 12.55 -12.95
N LEU A 120 51.93 13.40 -13.28
CA LEU A 120 52.17 14.67 -13.98
C LEU A 120 52.92 15.68 -13.12
N LYS A 121 52.70 15.70 -11.78
CA LYS A 121 53.42 16.56 -10.86
C LYS A 121 54.90 16.20 -10.71
N GLN A 122 55.26 14.94 -10.92
CA GLN A 122 56.63 14.47 -10.85
C GLN A 122 57.47 14.78 -12.11
N LYS A 123 56.82 15.10 -13.24
CA LYS A 123 57.52 15.45 -14.47
C LYS A 123 58.03 16.88 -14.44
N LYS A 124 59.26 17.10 -14.91
CA LYS A 124 59.91 18.43 -14.94
C LYS A 124 59.23 19.40 -15.93
N THR A 125 58.33 18.94 -16.82
CA THR A 125 57.59 19.75 -17.77
C THR A 125 56.34 20.38 -17.19
N ASN A 126 55.97 21.56 -17.64
CA ASN A 126 54.83 22.32 -17.14
C ASN A 126 53.53 21.73 -17.67
N HIS A 127 52.80 21.00 -16.80
CA HIS A 127 51.49 20.35 -17.09
C HIS A 127 50.33 21.02 -16.37
N HIS A 128 50.40 22.29 -16.00
CA HIS A 128 49.38 22.99 -15.20
C HIS A 128 47.98 22.88 -15.78
N SER A 129 47.78 23.12 -17.08
CA SER A 129 46.44 23.04 -17.72
C SER A 129 45.85 21.63 -17.65
N GLN A 130 46.63 20.58 -17.86
CA GLN A 130 46.19 19.20 -17.79
C GLN A 130 45.82 18.81 -16.35
N ILE A 131 46.62 19.22 -15.39
CA ILE A 131 46.34 18.98 -13.96
C ILE A 131 45.07 19.66 -13.55
N HIS A 132 44.83 20.91 -13.95
CA HIS A 132 43.62 21.66 -13.65
C HIS A 132 42.38 20.98 -14.23
N LEU A 133 42.38 20.51 -15.48
CA LEU A 133 41.29 19.78 -16.10
C LEU A 133 41.00 18.47 -15.38
N LEU A 134 42.00 17.69 -15.02
CA LEU A 134 41.86 16.45 -14.27
C LEU A 134 41.29 16.70 -12.86
N GLN A 135 41.71 17.75 -12.18
CA GLN A 135 41.16 18.13 -10.88
C GLN A 135 39.66 18.50 -10.96
N ALA A 136 39.27 19.23 -12.01
CA ALA A 136 37.87 19.58 -12.26
C ALA A 136 37.02 18.31 -12.52
N ASP A 137 37.53 17.35 -13.32
CA ASP A 137 36.85 16.08 -13.56
C ASP A 137 36.73 15.25 -12.26
N ILE A 138 37.79 15.15 -11.48
CA ILE A 138 37.79 14.48 -10.17
C ILE A 138 36.75 15.11 -9.24
N LYS A 139 36.66 16.45 -9.19
CA LYS A 139 35.63 17.14 -8.36
C LYS A 139 34.21 16.74 -8.79
N LYS A 140 33.91 16.73 -10.09
CA LYS A 140 32.60 16.29 -10.63
C LYS A 140 32.31 14.82 -10.23
N LYS A 141 33.31 13.94 -10.40
CA LYS A 141 33.14 12.51 -10.08
C LYS A 141 32.94 12.28 -8.56
N ARG A 142 33.59 13.06 -7.70
CA ARG A 142 33.36 13.00 -6.24
C ARG A 142 31.92 13.37 -5.86
N LEU A 143 31.37 14.44 -6.46
CA LEU A 143 29.97 14.84 -6.23
C LEU A 143 29.01 13.74 -6.71
N LEU A 144 29.28 13.16 -7.89
CA LEU A 144 28.46 12.06 -8.42
C LEU A 144 28.55 10.81 -7.50
N LEU A 145 29.73 10.47 -7.04
CA LEU A 145 29.95 9.36 -6.09
C LEU A 145 29.15 9.58 -4.82
N HIS A 146 29.21 10.76 -4.22
CA HIS A 146 28.44 11.09 -3.02
C HIS A 146 26.92 10.93 -3.26
N ALA A 147 26.38 11.46 -4.35
CA ALA A 147 24.98 11.32 -4.71
C ALA A 147 24.56 9.84 -4.90
N LYS A 148 25.42 9.01 -5.52
CA LYS A 148 25.16 7.57 -5.67
C LYS A 148 25.25 6.82 -4.34
N MET A 149 26.15 7.17 -3.46
CA MET A 149 26.22 6.60 -2.10
C MET A 149 24.94 6.90 -1.28
N LEU A 150 24.46 8.14 -1.32
CA LEU A 150 23.18 8.49 -0.67
C LEU A 150 22.01 7.70 -1.26
N LYS A 151 21.98 7.52 -2.60
CA LYS A 151 20.97 6.68 -3.25
C LYS A 151 21.06 5.23 -2.78
N PHE A 152 22.26 4.67 -2.70
CA PHE A 152 22.50 3.30 -2.22
C PHE A 152 21.99 3.11 -0.79
N GLN A 153 22.33 4.02 0.11
CA GLN A 153 21.86 3.99 1.51
C GLN A 153 20.32 3.99 1.61
N ARG A 154 19.64 4.82 0.79
CA ARG A 154 18.17 4.86 0.75
C ARG A 154 17.58 3.53 0.27
N ILE A 155 18.20 2.90 -0.72
CA ILE A 155 17.77 1.60 -1.25
C ILE A 155 17.97 0.51 -0.19
N THR A 156 19.14 0.46 0.44
CA THR A 156 19.49 -0.52 1.50
C THR A 156 18.54 -0.40 2.68
N LYS A 157 18.21 0.82 3.13
CA LYS A 157 17.19 1.03 4.17
C LYS A 157 15.81 0.47 3.77
N ARG A 158 15.40 0.64 2.52
CA ARG A 158 14.14 0.07 2.02
C ARG A 158 14.17 -1.46 1.99
N ILE A 159 15.27 -2.07 1.55
CA ILE A 159 15.48 -3.52 1.55
C ILE A 159 15.33 -4.06 2.98
N HIS A 160 16.00 -3.45 3.94
CA HIS A 160 15.92 -3.83 5.35
C HIS A 160 14.46 -3.80 5.87
N ILE A 161 13.75 -2.69 5.66
CA ILE A 161 12.34 -2.55 6.09
C ILE A 161 11.45 -3.62 5.45
N MET A 162 11.66 -3.93 4.16
CA MET A 162 10.88 -4.98 3.49
C MET A 162 11.22 -6.39 4.01
N GLY A 163 12.50 -6.65 4.29
CA GLY A 163 12.96 -7.89 4.92
C GLY A 163 12.33 -8.10 6.29
N GLU A 164 12.33 -7.07 7.14
CA GLU A 164 11.67 -7.11 8.45
C GLU A 164 10.16 -7.38 8.36
N ARG A 165 9.46 -6.75 7.42
CA ARG A 165 8.02 -7.00 7.20
C ARG A 165 7.75 -8.44 6.80
N LEU A 166 8.59 -9.00 5.95
CA LEU A 166 8.46 -10.39 5.52
C LEU A 166 8.77 -11.38 6.64
N SER A 167 9.81 -11.12 7.45
CA SER A 167 10.18 -11.99 8.58
C SER A 167 9.12 -11.96 9.69
N ARG A 168 8.60 -10.78 10.02
CA ARG A 168 7.53 -10.62 11.01
C ARG A 168 6.15 -10.98 10.46
N ASN A 169 6.04 -11.26 9.16
CA ASN A 169 4.77 -11.49 8.46
C ASN A 169 3.72 -10.40 8.71
N THR A 170 4.15 -9.13 8.86
CA THR A 170 3.30 -7.98 9.15
C THR A 170 3.36 -6.96 8.02
N PHE A 171 2.21 -6.52 7.53
CA PHE A 171 2.10 -5.62 6.37
C PHE A 171 1.25 -4.38 6.72
N LYS A 172 1.52 -3.27 6.05
CA LYS A 172 0.72 -2.05 6.21
C LYS A 172 -0.35 -2.01 5.14
N LEU A 173 -1.61 -2.06 5.55
CA LEU A 173 -2.76 -1.82 4.71
C LEU A 173 -3.27 -0.40 4.94
N CYS A 174 -3.49 0.34 3.87
CA CYS A 174 -4.15 1.63 3.92
C CYS A 174 -5.66 1.41 3.78
N PHE A 175 -6.40 1.64 4.84
CA PHE A 175 -7.85 1.67 4.80
C PHE A 175 -8.30 3.04 4.32
N GLY A 176 -8.98 3.09 3.18
CA GLY A 176 -9.37 4.31 2.50
C GLY A 176 -8.43 4.65 1.33
N SER A 177 -8.25 5.92 1.03
CA SER A 177 -7.45 6.39 -0.09
C SER A 177 -6.02 6.77 0.34
N ARG A 178 -5.00 6.27 -0.39
CA ARG A 178 -3.61 6.70 -0.20
C ARG A 178 -3.41 8.17 -0.54
N ASP A 179 -4.16 8.67 -1.50
CA ASP A 179 -4.05 10.06 -1.92
C ASP A 179 -4.65 10.99 -0.88
N LEU A 180 -5.81 10.66 -0.31
CA LEU A 180 -6.36 11.35 0.86
C LEU A 180 -5.41 11.31 2.06
N PHE A 181 -4.75 10.17 2.32
CA PHE A 181 -3.76 10.09 3.40
C PHE A 181 -2.61 11.09 3.19
N ARG A 182 -2.18 11.26 1.95
CA ARG A 182 -1.10 12.19 1.60
C ARG A 182 -1.53 13.66 1.61
N GLN A 183 -2.81 13.93 1.45
CA GLN A 183 -3.41 15.27 1.48
C GLN A 183 -3.69 15.78 2.89
N GLN A 184 -3.32 15.00 3.92
CA GLN A 184 -3.50 15.42 5.31
C GLN A 184 -2.79 16.75 5.60
N PRO A 185 -3.48 17.77 6.14
CA PRO A 185 -2.85 19.02 6.54
C PRO A 185 -1.67 18.78 7.50
N GLY A 186 -0.56 19.45 7.25
CA GLY A 186 0.68 19.28 8.02
C GLY A 186 1.53 18.05 7.67
N PHE A 187 1.09 17.20 6.75
CA PHE A 187 1.87 16.03 6.29
C PHE A 187 2.87 16.39 5.17
N HIS A 188 2.75 17.59 4.62
CA HIS A 188 3.57 18.03 3.50
C HIS A 188 4.98 18.36 3.95
N THR A 189 5.91 17.49 3.60
CA THR A 189 7.33 17.83 3.58
C THR A 189 7.70 18.29 2.17
N ASP A 190 8.76 19.09 2.02
CA ASP A 190 9.30 19.58 0.74
C ASP A 190 9.55 18.47 -0.31
N ALA A 191 9.59 17.21 0.15
CA ALA A 191 9.76 16.03 -0.69
C ALA A 191 8.47 15.56 -1.38
N TYR A 192 7.30 16.11 -1.02
CA TYR A 192 6.02 15.67 -1.53
C TYR A 192 5.20 16.86 -2.06
N ARG A 193 5.32 17.12 -3.36
CA ARG A 193 4.46 18.09 -4.04
C ARG A 193 3.12 17.43 -4.37
N LEU A 194 2.04 18.09 -3.97
CA LEU A 194 0.70 17.75 -4.44
C LEU A 194 0.66 17.93 -5.97
N THR A 195 0.04 16.99 -6.66
CA THR A 195 -0.27 17.19 -8.08
C THR A 195 -1.36 18.24 -8.21
N LYS A 196 -1.46 18.92 -9.37
CA LYS A 196 -2.47 19.97 -9.61
C LYS A 196 -3.92 19.51 -9.42
N GLU A 197 -4.15 18.19 -9.49
CA GLU A 197 -5.47 17.56 -9.36
C GLU A 197 -5.81 17.16 -7.93
N GLN A 198 -4.88 17.29 -6.98
CA GLN A 198 -5.10 16.89 -5.59
C GLN A 198 -5.76 18.03 -4.83
N LYS A 199 -6.86 17.71 -4.14
CA LYS A 199 -7.58 18.64 -3.28
C LYS A 199 -6.67 19.11 -2.15
N VAL A 200 -6.58 20.43 -1.99
CA VAL A 200 -5.97 21.04 -0.82
C VAL A 200 -7.08 21.24 0.22
N TYR A 201 -6.83 20.78 1.43
CA TYR A 201 -7.76 20.93 2.54
C TYR A 201 -7.39 22.15 3.38
N ASP A 202 -8.34 23.04 3.60
CA ASP A 202 -8.16 24.24 4.39
C ASP A 202 -8.10 23.94 5.88
N SER A 203 -8.76 22.86 6.31
CA SER A 203 -8.76 22.43 7.69
C SER A 203 -8.57 20.92 7.85
N LYS A 204 -8.08 20.53 9.02
CA LYS A 204 -7.91 19.11 9.39
C LYS A 204 -9.26 18.40 9.53
N GLU A 205 -10.30 19.11 9.92
CA GLU A 205 -11.66 18.60 10.12
C GLU A 205 -12.27 18.17 8.79
N GLN A 206 -12.19 19.02 7.76
CA GLN A 206 -12.67 18.70 6.42
C GLN A 206 -11.95 17.46 5.85
N TRP A 207 -10.62 17.42 6.00
CA TRP A 207 -9.83 16.26 5.59
C TRP A 207 -10.25 15.01 6.37
N LEU A 208 -10.47 15.11 7.68
CA LEU A 208 -10.85 13.98 8.52
C LEU A 208 -12.21 13.39 8.13
N ASP A 209 -13.16 14.24 7.73
CA ASP A 209 -14.47 13.81 7.26
C ASP A 209 -14.37 13.01 5.95
N ASP A 210 -13.66 13.53 4.97
CA ASP A 210 -13.45 12.81 3.72
C ASP A 210 -12.63 11.52 3.96
N TRP A 211 -11.67 11.57 4.89
CA TRP A 211 -10.91 10.40 5.29
C TRP A 211 -11.77 9.32 5.97
N LYS A 212 -12.69 9.73 6.86
CA LYS A 212 -13.64 8.81 7.51
C LYS A 212 -14.56 8.17 6.47
N LYS A 213 -15.13 8.95 5.55
CA LYS A 213 -15.96 8.44 4.44
C LYS A 213 -15.20 7.42 3.60
N ALA A 214 -13.98 7.73 3.18
CA ALA A 214 -13.16 6.81 2.38
C ALA A 214 -12.77 5.52 3.14
N ARG A 215 -12.56 5.59 4.45
CA ARG A 215 -12.26 4.42 5.29
C ARG A 215 -13.45 3.53 5.55
N ASN A 216 -14.62 4.11 5.60
CA ASN A 216 -15.87 3.44 5.95
C ASN A 216 -16.70 3.04 4.72
N ASN A 217 -16.06 2.90 3.56
CA ASN A 217 -16.74 2.60 2.31
C ASN A 217 -16.43 1.17 1.83
N ILE A 218 -16.56 0.18 2.71
CA ILE A 218 -16.30 -1.22 2.36
C ILE A 218 -17.48 -2.07 2.79
N LEU A 219 -18.18 -2.59 1.80
CA LEU A 219 -19.12 -3.71 1.96
C LEU A 219 -18.59 -4.86 1.10
N TYR A 220 -18.42 -6.03 1.70
CA TYR A 220 -17.86 -7.17 1.01
C TYR A 220 -18.57 -8.45 1.43
N SER A 221 -19.02 -9.19 0.46
CA SER A 221 -19.60 -10.50 0.68
C SER A 221 -19.02 -11.50 -0.33
N VAL A 222 -18.75 -12.70 0.12
CA VAL A 222 -18.23 -13.81 -0.72
C VAL A 222 -19.36 -14.78 -0.96
N GLY A 223 -19.60 -15.09 -2.24
CA GLY A 223 -20.49 -16.17 -2.63
C GLY A 223 -19.96 -17.52 -2.16
N ASP A 224 -20.87 -18.41 -1.81
CA ASP A 224 -20.56 -19.81 -1.50
C ASP A 224 -20.83 -20.64 -2.76
N LYS A 225 -19.77 -21.17 -3.36
CA LYS A 225 -19.86 -21.99 -4.58
C LYS A 225 -20.60 -23.31 -4.38
N ASN A 226 -20.80 -23.73 -3.14
CA ASN A 226 -21.55 -24.94 -2.79
C ASN A 226 -23.05 -24.69 -2.60
N LYS A 227 -23.51 -23.43 -2.74
CA LYS A 227 -24.93 -23.07 -2.66
C LYS A 227 -25.46 -22.71 -4.03
N PRO A 228 -26.63 -23.24 -4.43
CA PRO A 228 -27.23 -22.96 -5.75
C PRO A 228 -27.40 -21.47 -6.03
N GLN A 229 -27.62 -20.67 -4.97
CA GLN A 229 -27.88 -19.23 -5.07
C GLN A 229 -26.58 -18.37 -4.99
N GLY A 230 -25.41 -19.02 -4.91
CA GLY A 230 -24.12 -18.32 -4.86
C GLY A 230 -23.95 -17.46 -3.59
N ASN A 231 -24.33 -16.20 -3.66
CA ASN A 231 -24.19 -15.26 -2.55
C ASN A 231 -25.54 -15.03 -1.87
N ALA A 232 -25.70 -15.49 -0.62
CA ALA A 232 -26.92 -15.32 0.16
C ALA A 232 -27.09 -13.91 0.76
N GLU A 233 -26.00 -13.14 0.85
CA GLU A 233 -25.98 -11.81 1.47
C GLU A 233 -26.24 -10.69 0.46
N LEU A 234 -25.84 -10.88 -0.80
CA LEU A 234 -26.05 -9.95 -1.89
C LEU A 234 -26.67 -10.71 -3.07
N GLN A 235 -27.93 -10.43 -3.38
CA GLN A 235 -28.67 -11.06 -4.46
C GLN A 235 -29.25 -9.99 -5.37
N TYR A 236 -28.97 -10.10 -6.67
CA TYR A 236 -29.57 -9.25 -7.68
C TYR A 236 -30.69 -10.03 -8.41
N TYR A 237 -31.85 -9.42 -8.48
CA TYR A 237 -33.02 -9.92 -9.20
C TYR A 237 -33.17 -9.10 -10.49
N PRO A 238 -32.79 -9.64 -11.65
CA PRO A 238 -32.80 -8.89 -12.92
C PRO A 238 -34.21 -8.52 -13.38
N GLU A 239 -35.19 -9.33 -13.07
CA GLU A 239 -36.61 -9.12 -13.46
C GLU A 239 -37.19 -7.87 -12.79
N THR A 240 -36.90 -7.68 -11.53
CA THR A 240 -37.38 -6.53 -10.75
C THR A 240 -36.35 -5.43 -10.66
N LYS A 241 -35.13 -5.62 -11.19
CA LYS A 241 -33.97 -4.73 -11.04
C LYS A 241 -33.66 -4.40 -9.58
N THR A 242 -33.89 -5.35 -8.69
CA THR A 242 -33.77 -5.18 -7.25
C THR A 242 -32.46 -5.81 -6.76
N LEU A 243 -31.71 -5.09 -5.96
CA LEU A 243 -30.58 -5.63 -5.20
C LEU A 243 -31.02 -5.88 -3.75
N ARG A 244 -31.05 -7.13 -3.35
CA ARG A 244 -31.30 -7.53 -1.96
C ARG A 244 -29.98 -7.58 -1.21
N VAL A 245 -29.87 -6.79 -0.14
CA VAL A 245 -28.74 -6.81 0.80
C VAL A 245 -29.24 -7.35 2.13
N ARG A 246 -28.68 -8.45 2.60
CA ARG A 246 -29.01 -9.00 3.91
C ARG A 246 -28.24 -8.25 4.99
N LEU A 247 -28.94 -7.45 5.78
CA LEU A 247 -28.38 -6.73 6.91
C LEU A 247 -28.63 -7.54 8.19
N VAL A 248 -27.77 -7.34 9.20
CA VAL A 248 -27.92 -8.01 10.48
C VAL A 248 -28.91 -7.22 11.33
N GLU A 249 -29.92 -7.89 11.83
CA GLU A 249 -31.07 -7.32 12.52
C GLU A 249 -30.70 -6.49 13.77
N HIS A 250 -29.62 -6.83 14.46
CA HIS A 250 -29.15 -6.15 15.67
C HIS A 250 -28.70 -4.70 15.48
N VAL A 251 -28.27 -4.33 14.27
CA VAL A 251 -27.88 -2.94 13.98
C VAL A 251 -29.10 -2.01 13.88
N TYR A 252 -30.23 -2.59 13.56
CA TYR A 252 -31.50 -1.88 13.43
C TYR A 252 -32.04 -1.40 14.78
N GLN A 253 -31.88 -2.20 15.83
CA GLN A 253 -32.52 -1.93 17.15
C GLN A 253 -31.68 -0.99 18.04
N GLN A 254 -30.41 -0.79 17.76
CA GLN A 254 -29.53 0.04 18.60
C GLN A 254 -29.35 1.50 18.11
N ARG A 255 -29.92 1.88 16.96
CA ARG A 255 -29.75 3.20 16.37
C ARG A 255 -31.05 3.91 15.95
N LEU A 256 -32.20 3.37 16.30
CA LEU A 256 -33.49 4.06 16.31
C LEU A 256 -33.77 4.63 17.73
#